data_a24a0516825972768ea08044ea5c2a3c
#
_entry.id   a24a0516825972768ea08044ea5c2a3c
#
_cell.length_a   1.000
_cell.length_b   1.000
_cell.length_c   1.000
_cell.angle_alpha   90.00
_cell.angle_beta   90.00
_cell.angle_gamma   90.00
#
_symmetry.space_group_name_H-M   'P 1'
#
loop_
_entity.id
_entity.type
_entity.pdbx_description
1 polymer ?
#
loop_
_entity_poly.entity_id
_entity_poly.type
_entity_poly.pdbx_seq_one_letter_code
_entity_poly.pdbx_strand_id
1 'polypeptide(L)'
;RSWTYSAELMSDMEALGLDETLFGQLATAGIPQSLSIGSADGSLTYFSRAMSTQYVPISGQPGELAMASLSGVGSTGPLVRGLRIFPPSTSVTATANGTGRQLGALSASQTLYAALHVLARTGTLSMTLKIQSDDNSGMTTPTDRITSFTAATGRTYQWGSVSGAVTDTWWR
;
A
#
# COMPACT_ATOMS: atom_id res chain seq x y z
N ARG A 1 14.45 12.48 -8.48
CA ARG A 1 14.61 11.21 -9.26
C ARG A 1 13.23 10.86 -9.81
N SER A 2 13.11 10.65 -11.12
CA SER A 2 11.91 10.09 -11.75
C SER A 2 12.00 8.55 -11.74
N TRP A 3 10.86 7.90 -11.62
CA TRP A 3 10.73 6.45 -11.75
C TRP A 3 9.45 6.15 -12.54
N THR A 4 9.45 5.02 -13.21
CA THR A 4 8.32 4.54 -13.99
C THR A 4 8.00 3.12 -13.58
N TYR A 5 6.78 2.68 -13.83
CA TYR A 5 6.38 1.28 -13.68
C TYR A 5 5.56 0.84 -14.90
N SER A 6 5.58 -0.44 -15.14
CA SER A 6 4.65 -1.12 -16.03
C SER A 6 4.22 -2.44 -15.41
N ALA A 7 3.00 -2.84 -15.64
CA ALA A 7 2.44 -4.11 -15.18
C ALA A 7 1.53 -4.68 -16.27
N GLU A 8 1.59 -5.99 -16.43
CA GLU A 8 0.64 -6.77 -17.19
C GLU A 8 -0.24 -7.53 -16.21
N LEU A 9 -1.54 -7.50 -16.43
CA LEU A 9 -2.57 -8.01 -15.52
C LEU A 9 -3.53 -8.86 -16.33
N MET A 10 -4.14 -9.87 -15.70
CA MET A 10 -5.28 -10.55 -16.31
C MET A 10 -6.44 -9.56 -16.42
N SER A 11 -7.04 -9.47 -17.60
CA SER A 11 -8.19 -8.59 -17.82
C SER A 11 -9.39 -9.11 -17.05
N ASP A 12 -10.05 -8.23 -16.31
CA ASP A 12 -11.28 -8.48 -15.56
C ASP A 12 -12.25 -7.33 -15.86
N MET A 13 -13.26 -7.65 -16.65
CA MET A 13 -14.28 -6.69 -17.13
C MET A 13 -15.58 -6.75 -16.34
N GLU A 14 -15.59 -7.42 -15.17
CA GLU A 14 -16.77 -7.41 -14.31
C GLU A 14 -17.01 -6.03 -13.70
N ALA A 15 -18.25 -5.72 -13.43
CA ALA A 15 -18.66 -4.47 -12.78
C ALA A 15 -17.95 -4.34 -11.42
N LEU A 16 -17.37 -3.17 -11.15
CA LEU A 16 -16.49 -2.89 -10.00
C LEU A 16 -15.20 -3.72 -9.98
N GLY A 17 -14.87 -4.35 -11.09
CA GLY A 17 -13.66 -5.13 -11.28
C GLY A 17 -12.41 -4.29 -11.46
N LEU A 18 -11.38 -4.96 -11.97
CA LEU A 18 -10.07 -4.35 -12.19
C LEU A 18 -10.15 -3.20 -13.21
N ASP A 19 -10.90 -3.38 -14.30
CA ASP A 19 -11.02 -2.40 -15.39
C ASP A 19 -11.56 -1.06 -14.88
N GLU A 20 -12.70 -1.04 -14.22
CA GLU A 20 -13.28 0.20 -13.68
C GLU A 20 -12.35 0.89 -12.68
N THR A 21 -11.69 0.11 -11.84
CA THR A 21 -10.76 0.65 -10.85
C THR A 21 -9.57 1.33 -11.50
N LEU A 22 -8.94 0.69 -12.49
CA LEU A 22 -7.75 1.21 -13.15
C LEU A 22 -8.08 2.40 -14.06
N PHE A 23 -9.18 2.32 -14.81
CA PHE A 23 -9.64 3.42 -15.65
C PHE A 23 -10.02 4.65 -14.82
N GLY A 24 -10.73 4.45 -13.70
CA GLY A 24 -11.11 5.54 -12.81
C GLY A 24 -9.95 6.25 -12.12
N GLN A 25 -8.79 5.60 -12.05
CA GLN A 25 -7.56 6.17 -11.46
C GLN A 25 -6.60 6.75 -12.50
N LEU A 26 -6.92 6.63 -13.80
CA LEU A 26 -6.07 7.13 -14.87
C LEU A 26 -5.89 8.65 -14.75
N ALA A 27 -4.66 9.12 -14.94
CA ALA A 27 -4.26 10.52 -14.80
C ALA A 27 -4.48 11.16 -13.40
N THR A 28 -4.86 10.37 -12.39
CA THR A 28 -4.97 10.85 -11.01
C THR A 28 -3.61 10.77 -10.31
N ALA A 29 -3.08 11.94 -9.92
CA ALA A 29 -1.78 12.02 -9.27
C ALA A 29 -1.85 11.62 -7.78
N GLY A 30 -0.75 11.10 -7.26
CA GLY A 30 -0.58 10.86 -5.83
C GLY A 30 -1.25 9.60 -5.28
N ILE A 31 -1.72 8.71 -6.16
CA ILE A 31 -2.31 7.44 -5.73
C ILE A 31 -1.20 6.53 -5.19
N PRO A 32 -1.31 6.04 -3.94
CA PRO A 32 -0.42 5.01 -3.44
C PRO A 32 -0.52 3.73 -4.27
N GLN A 33 0.61 3.27 -4.75
CA GLN A 33 0.72 2.02 -5.49
C GLN A 33 1.78 1.14 -4.82
N SER A 34 1.49 -0.14 -4.69
CA SER A 34 2.37 -1.11 -4.04
C SER A 34 2.54 -2.35 -4.89
N LEU A 35 3.79 -2.72 -5.14
CA LEU A 35 4.18 -3.96 -5.79
C LEU A 35 4.88 -4.85 -4.77
N SER A 36 4.29 -5.97 -4.43
CA SER A 36 4.87 -6.95 -3.52
C SER A 36 5.35 -8.19 -4.24
N ILE A 37 6.52 -8.69 -3.82
CA ILE A 37 7.14 -9.92 -4.34
C ILE A 37 6.62 -11.15 -3.57
N GLY A 38 5.43 -11.13 -3.07
CA GLY A 38 4.82 -12.21 -2.32
C GLY A 38 3.55 -11.75 -1.63
N SER A 39 2.74 -12.69 -1.18
CA SER A 39 1.46 -12.43 -0.54
C SER A 39 1.51 -12.47 0.99
N ALA A 40 2.56 -13.03 1.57
CA ALA A 40 2.68 -13.22 3.02
C ALA A 40 3.04 -11.92 3.76
N ASP A 41 2.78 -11.92 5.07
CA ASP A 41 3.31 -10.93 6.00
C ASP A 41 4.86 -10.94 5.98
N GLY A 42 5.48 -9.76 5.97
CA GLY A 42 6.93 -9.60 5.84
C GLY A 42 7.44 -9.65 4.39
N SER A 43 6.58 -9.88 3.39
CA SER A 43 7.01 -9.88 1.98
C SER A 43 7.57 -8.52 1.58
N LEU A 44 8.67 -8.56 0.82
CA LEU A 44 9.27 -7.37 0.24
C LEU A 44 8.28 -6.65 -0.66
N THR A 45 8.16 -5.36 -0.48
CA THR A 45 7.22 -4.52 -1.19
C THR A 45 7.89 -3.23 -1.61
N TYR A 46 7.71 -2.85 -2.87
CA TYR A 46 8.04 -1.52 -3.37
C TYR A 46 6.75 -0.71 -3.44
N PHE A 47 6.76 0.50 -2.92
CA PHE A 47 5.58 1.34 -2.94
C PHE A 47 5.92 2.82 -3.10
N SER A 48 5.01 3.56 -3.67
CA SER A 48 5.16 4.99 -3.91
C SER A 48 3.83 5.64 -4.22
N ARG A 49 3.82 6.95 -4.32
CA ARG A 49 2.70 7.68 -4.91
C ARG A 49 2.96 7.92 -6.38
N ALA A 50 2.07 7.41 -7.22
CA ALA A 50 2.20 7.42 -8.66
C ALA A 50 0.97 8.01 -9.36
N MET A 51 1.11 8.21 -10.65
CA MET A 51 0.03 8.54 -11.57
C MET A 51 0.09 7.52 -12.70
N SER A 52 -1.02 6.82 -12.93
CA SER A 52 -1.19 5.97 -14.10
C SER A 52 -1.35 6.84 -15.33
N THR A 53 -0.49 6.66 -16.31
CA THR A 53 -0.46 7.48 -17.54
C THR A 53 -1.01 6.77 -18.75
N GLN A 54 -1.04 5.44 -18.71
CA GLN A 54 -1.58 4.63 -19.79
C GLN A 54 -2.23 3.38 -19.20
N TYR A 55 -3.38 3.04 -19.75
CA TYR A 55 -4.09 1.80 -19.49
C TYR A 55 -4.63 1.23 -20.81
N VAL A 56 -4.32 -0.01 -21.09
CA VAL A 56 -4.84 -0.76 -22.22
C VAL A 56 -5.68 -1.91 -21.65
N PRO A 57 -7.02 -1.84 -21.73
CA PRO A 57 -7.90 -2.79 -21.05
C PRO A 57 -7.84 -4.21 -21.61
N ILE A 58 -7.56 -4.35 -22.91
CA ILE A 58 -7.44 -5.65 -23.57
C ILE A 58 -6.27 -5.61 -24.54
N SER A 59 -5.36 -6.56 -24.40
CA SER A 59 -4.29 -6.84 -25.34
C SER A 59 -4.21 -8.35 -25.59
N GLY A 60 -3.68 -8.77 -26.73
CA GLY A 60 -3.54 -10.18 -27.14
C GLY A 60 -4.18 -10.45 -28.49
N GLN A 61 -3.87 -11.61 -29.05
CA GLN A 61 -4.41 -12.12 -30.30
C GLN A 61 -5.68 -12.95 -30.02
N PRO A 62 -6.59 -13.09 -30.99
CA PRO A 62 -7.72 -14.00 -30.84
C PRO A 62 -7.27 -15.42 -30.47
N GLY A 63 -7.81 -15.95 -29.36
CA GLY A 63 -7.45 -17.25 -28.81
C GLY A 63 -6.37 -17.23 -27.70
N GLU A 64 -5.77 -16.08 -27.45
CA GLU A 64 -4.85 -15.88 -26.31
C GLU A 64 -5.59 -15.38 -25.07
N LEU A 65 -4.90 -15.46 -23.92
CA LEU A 65 -5.42 -14.91 -22.67
C LEU A 65 -5.55 -13.37 -22.81
N ALA A 66 -6.72 -12.86 -22.47
CA ALA A 66 -6.93 -11.39 -22.43
C ALA A 66 -6.11 -10.77 -21.29
N MET A 67 -5.19 -9.92 -21.67
CA MET A 67 -4.32 -9.21 -20.73
C MET A 67 -4.65 -7.71 -20.76
N ALA A 68 -4.53 -7.07 -19.61
CA ALA A 68 -4.53 -5.62 -19.51
C ALA A 68 -3.12 -5.12 -19.23
N SER A 69 -2.74 -3.99 -19.76
CA SER A 69 -1.48 -3.36 -19.42
C SER A 69 -1.67 -1.99 -18.79
N LEU A 70 -0.87 -1.71 -17.78
CA LEU A 70 -0.87 -0.46 -17.03
C LEU A 70 0.54 0.08 -16.95
N SER A 71 0.72 1.35 -17.25
CA SER A 71 1.97 2.03 -17.01
C SER A 71 1.76 3.39 -16.35
N GLY A 72 2.80 3.89 -15.69
CA GLY A 72 2.73 5.17 -15.03
C GLY A 72 4.07 5.68 -14.54
N VAL A 73 4.02 6.84 -13.93
CA VAL A 73 5.18 7.58 -13.43
C VAL A 73 5.02 7.93 -11.96
N GLY A 74 6.12 8.05 -11.25
CA GLY A 74 6.12 8.65 -9.92
C GLY A 74 5.63 10.09 -9.96
N SER A 75 4.64 10.41 -9.13
CA SER A 75 4.01 11.73 -9.13
C SER A 75 4.46 12.59 -7.95
N THR A 76 4.34 12.07 -6.74
CA THR A 76 4.67 12.81 -5.51
C THR A 76 5.28 11.86 -4.48
N GLY A 77 6.53 12.05 -4.15
CA GLY A 77 7.25 11.25 -3.15
C GLY A 77 8.25 10.24 -3.73
N PRO A 78 9.00 9.59 -2.85
CA PRO A 78 10.02 8.64 -3.25
C PRO A 78 9.43 7.27 -3.61
N LEU A 79 10.18 6.48 -4.38
CA LEU A 79 10.00 5.04 -4.41
C LEU A 79 10.61 4.45 -3.13
N VAL A 80 9.78 3.76 -2.37
CA VAL A 80 10.16 3.19 -1.07
C VAL A 80 10.23 1.67 -1.17
N ARG A 81 11.28 1.10 -0.60
CA ARG A 81 11.40 -0.34 -0.38
C ARG A 81 11.06 -0.63 1.07
N GLY A 82 10.08 -1.46 1.30
CA GLY A 82 9.58 -1.80 2.63
C GLY A 82 9.08 -3.23 2.73
N LEU A 83 8.32 -3.50 3.76
CA LEU A 83 7.73 -4.80 4.04
C LEU A 83 6.21 -4.70 4.11
N ARG A 84 5.53 -5.73 3.67
CA ARG A 84 4.10 -5.89 3.88
C ARG A 84 3.83 -6.27 5.35
N ILE A 85 2.91 -5.58 5.99
CA ILE A 85 2.49 -5.84 7.37
C ILE A 85 1.22 -6.68 7.40
N PHE A 86 0.27 -6.40 6.50
CA PHE A 86 -0.97 -7.15 6.38
C PHE A 86 -1.08 -7.77 4.99
N PRO A 87 -1.23 -9.11 4.88
CA PRO A 87 -1.53 -9.77 3.61
C PRO A 87 -2.88 -9.35 3.04
N PRO A 88 -3.07 -9.35 1.70
CA PRO A 88 -4.33 -8.94 1.09
C PRO A 88 -5.52 -9.86 1.43
N SER A 89 -5.25 -11.09 1.85
CA SER A 89 -6.26 -12.04 2.31
C SER A 89 -6.65 -11.87 3.78
N THR A 90 -6.04 -10.93 4.51
CA THR A 90 -6.33 -10.73 5.93
C THR A 90 -7.63 -9.93 6.09
N SER A 91 -8.62 -10.56 6.68
CA SER A 91 -9.84 -9.88 7.12
C SER A 91 -9.69 -9.43 8.57
N VAL A 92 -9.90 -8.15 8.81
CA VAL A 92 -9.84 -7.56 10.16
C VAL A 92 -11.26 -7.24 10.61
N THR A 93 -11.76 -7.99 11.59
CA THR A 93 -13.13 -7.87 12.12
C THR A 93 -13.20 -7.28 13.51
N ALA A 94 -12.06 -7.11 14.18
CA ALA A 94 -11.92 -6.54 15.51
C ALA A 94 -10.58 -5.82 15.64
N THR A 95 -10.35 -5.16 16.76
CA THR A 95 -9.04 -4.58 17.06
C THR A 95 -7.96 -5.68 17.05
N ALA A 96 -6.94 -5.50 16.24
CA ALA A 96 -5.84 -6.44 16.08
C ALA A 96 -4.52 -5.70 15.92
N ASN A 97 -3.44 -6.32 16.37
CA ASN A 97 -2.08 -5.81 16.18
C ASN A 97 -1.41 -6.56 15.04
N GLY A 98 -0.68 -5.84 14.19
CA GLY A 98 0.24 -6.42 13.23
C GLY A 98 1.48 -7.02 13.92
N THR A 99 2.20 -7.85 13.21
CA THR A 99 3.48 -8.42 13.68
C THR A 99 4.54 -7.34 13.78
N GLY A 100 5.17 -7.22 14.96
CA GLY A 100 6.31 -6.32 15.16
C GLY A 100 7.50 -6.70 14.27
N ARG A 101 8.13 -5.70 13.64
CA ARG A 101 9.28 -5.87 12.76
C ARG A 101 10.43 -4.96 13.21
N GLN A 102 11.63 -5.51 13.26
CA GLN A 102 12.82 -4.72 13.57
C GLN A 102 13.30 -4.00 12.31
N LEU A 103 12.84 -2.77 12.11
CA LEU A 103 13.27 -1.93 10.99
C LEU A 103 14.43 -1.00 11.37
N GLY A 104 14.76 -0.90 12.66
CA GLY A 104 15.77 0.00 13.18
C GLY A 104 15.22 1.38 13.55
N ALA A 105 16.08 2.18 14.16
CA ALA A 105 15.81 3.56 14.53
C ALA A 105 15.81 4.47 13.31
N LEU A 106 15.11 5.60 13.39
CA LEU A 106 15.16 6.66 12.38
C LEU A 106 16.11 7.78 12.84
N SER A 107 17.11 8.09 12.04
CA SER A 107 17.92 9.29 12.25
C SER A 107 17.12 10.57 11.91
N ALA A 108 17.63 11.73 12.30
CA ALA A 108 16.97 13.02 12.05
C ALA A 108 16.73 13.31 10.55
N SER A 109 17.50 12.71 9.66
CA SER A 109 17.39 12.89 8.20
C SER A 109 16.58 11.80 7.50
N GLN A 110 16.11 10.79 8.22
CA GLN A 110 15.34 9.69 7.66
C GLN A 110 13.84 9.91 7.85
N THR A 111 13.08 9.31 6.95
CA THR A 111 11.60 9.27 7.00
C THR A 111 11.14 7.85 6.77
N LEU A 112 10.29 7.35 7.66
CA LEU A 112 9.54 6.12 7.44
C LEU A 112 8.25 6.47 6.70
N TYR A 113 7.92 5.67 5.69
CA TYR A 113 6.70 5.80 4.92
C TYR A 113 5.82 4.57 5.11
N ALA A 114 4.51 4.77 5.05
CA ALA A 114 3.54 3.68 5.06
C ALA A 114 2.44 3.95 4.04
N ALA A 115 1.97 2.89 3.39
CA ALA A 115 0.84 2.91 2.50
C ALA A 115 -0.23 1.94 3.00
N LEU A 116 -1.48 2.40 3.05
CA LEU A 116 -2.64 1.59 3.36
C LEU A 116 -3.44 1.36 2.09
N HIS A 117 -3.80 0.10 1.84
CA HIS A 117 -4.75 -0.31 0.82
C HIS A 117 -5.87 -1.12 1.47
N VAL A 118 -7.09 -0.63 1.45
CA VAL A 118 -8.29 -1.38 1.85
C VAL A 118 -8.96 -1.87 0.58
N LEU A 119 -8.84 -3.16 0.32
CA LEU A 119 -9.28 -3.79 -0.93
C LEU A 119 -10.78 -4.02 -0.97
N ALA A 120 -11.37 -4.37 0.18
CA ALA A 120 -12.79 -4.57 0.33
C ALA A 120 -13.22 -4.22 1.76
N ARG A 121 -14.46 -3.84 1.93
CA ARG A 121 -15.06 -3.59 3.22
C ARG A 121 -16.54 -4.00 3.20
N THR A 122 -16.98 -4.64 4.25
CA THR A 122 -18.39 -4.94 4.50
C THR A 122 -18.86 -4.21 5.77
N GLY A 123 -20.11 -3.78 5.79
CA GLY A 123 -20.70 -3.07 6.94
C GLY A 123 -20.35 -1.58 7.02
N THR A 124 -20.77 -0.94 8.11
CA THR A 124 -20.71 0.52 8.33
C THR A 124 -19.63 0.96 9.32
N LEU A 125 -18.86 0.03 9.88
CA LEU A 125 -17.82 0.35 10.87
C LEU A 125 -16.68 1.16 10.23
N SER A 126 -16.25 2.20 10.90
CA SER A 126 -14.98 2.86 10.57
C SER A 126 -13.84 2.12 11.26
N MET A 127 -12.69 2.07 10.57
CA MET A 127 -11.49 1.46 11.09
C MET A 127 -10.38 2.52 11.12
N THR A 128 -9.69 2.62 12.24
CA THR A 128 -8.48 3.44 12.37
C THR A 128 -7.28 2.52 12.44
N LEU A 129 -6.32 2.74 11.55
CA LEU A 129 -5.06 2.02 11.56
C LEU A 129 -3.95 2.98 12.01
N LYS A 130 -2.96 2.42 12.67
CA LYS A 130 -1.82 3.16 13.18
C LYS A 130 -0.53 2.45 12.83
N ILE A 131 0.53 3.20 12.64
CA ILE A 131 1.89 2.68 12.70
C ILE A 131 2.45 3.05 14.07
N GLN A 132 2.94 2.07 14.77
CA GLN A 132 3.49 2.19 16.12
C GLN A 132 4.94 1.76 16.15
N SER A 133 5.72 2.34 17.06
CA SER A 133 7.08 1.92 17.35
C SER A 133 7.30 1.65 18.84
N ASP A 134 8.27 0.81 19.14
CA ASP A 134 8.69 0.47 20.51
C ASP A 134 10.21 0.17 20.50
N ASP A 135 10.85 0.24 21.66
CA ASP A 135 12.26 -0.12 21.82
C ASP A 135 12.49 -1.63 21.94
N ASN A 136 11.43 -2.42 22.17
CA ASN A 136 11.51 -3.87 22.32
C ASN A 136 10.56 -4.65 21.39
N SER A 137 10.89 -5.93 21.16
CA SER A 137 10.15 -6.83 20.27
C SER A 137 8.74 -7.17 20.75
N GLY A 138 8.49 -7.07 22.04
CA GLY A 138 7.19 -7.36 22.64
C GLY A 138 6.17 -6.27 22.44
N MET A 139 6.59 -5.10 21.95
CA MET A 139 5.70 -3.95 21.73
C MET A 139 4.81 -3.66 22.95
N THR A 140 5.43 -3.62 24.14
CA THR A 140 4.72 -3.51 25.42
C THR A 140 4.27 -2.11 25.75
N THR A 141 5.02 -1.10 25.28
CA THR A 141 4.74 0.33 25.48
C THR A 141 4.80 1.10 24.16
N PRO A 142 4.01 0.70 23.15
CA PRO A 142 4.16 1.25 21.80
C PRO A 142 3.73 2.72 21.74
N THR A 143 4.49 3.50 20.99
CA THR A 143 4.18 4.89 20.69
C THR A 143 3.53 4.99 19.30
N ASP A 144 2.40 5.67 19.22
CA ASP A 144 1.72 5.96 17.96
C ASP A 144 2.54 6.95 17.12
N ARG A 145 2.91 6.57 15.90
CA ARG A 145 3.73 7.38 14.98
C ARG A 145 2.96 7.90 13.78
N ILE A 146 2.12 7.07 13.18
CA ILE A 146 1.19 7.47 12.13
C ILE A 146 -0.21 7.07 12.58
N THR A 147 -1.09 8.05 12.73
CA THR A 147 -2.46 7.85 13.25
C THR A 147 -3.54 8.26 12.25
N SER A 148 -3.13 8.70 11.06
CA SER A 148 -4.01 9.31 10.07
C SER A 148 -4.73 8.32 9.15
N PHE A 149 -4.51 7.02 9.30
CA PHE A 149 -5.16 6.02 8.46
C PHE A 149 -6.57 5.72 8.95
N THR A 150 -7.56 6.15 8.19
CA THR A 150 -8.98 5.91 8.49
C THR A 150 -9.69 5.31 7.29
N ALA A 151 -10.26 4.13 7.43
CA ALA A 151 -11.11 3.50 6.43
C ALA A 151 -12.58 3.71 6.79
N ALA A 152 -13.23 4.70 6.18
CA ALA A 152 -14.60 5.07 6.48
C ALA A 152 -15.63 4.44 5.53
N THR A 153 -15.33 4.32 4.24
CA THR A 153 -16.26 3.81 3.21
C THR A 153 -15.51 3.04 2.11
N GLY A 154 -15.99 1.86 1.75
CA GLY A 154 -15.55 1.12 0.57
C GLY A 154 -14.04 0.87 0.48
N ARG A 155 -13.57 0.72 -0.75
CA ARG A 155 -12.14 0.65 -1.09
C ARG A 155 -11.49 2.00 -0.80
N THR A 156 -10.32 2.00 -0.18
CA THR A 156 -9.55 3.22 0.06
C THR A 156 -8.06 2.95 0.03
N TYR A 157 -7.31 3.99 -0.24
CA TYR A 157 -5.86 3.99 -0.19
C TYR A 157 -5.38 5.26 0.51
N GLN A 158 -4.35 5.13 1.32
CA GLN A 158 -3.82 6.27 2.07
C GLN A 158 -2.30 6.17 2.17
N TRP A 159 -1.65 7.31 2.34
CA TRP A 159 -0.21 7.45 2.49
C TRP A 159 0.10 8.19 3.77
N GLY A 160 1.00 7.64 4.56
CA GLY A 160 1.48 8.26 5.79
C GLY A 160 2.99 8.29 5.84
N SER A 161 3.53 9.21 6.64
CA SER A 161 4.96 9.29 6.90
C SER A 161 5.24 9.83 8.30
N VAL A 162 6.36 9.43 8.85
CA VAL A 162 6.93 10.00 10.07
C VAL A 162 8.40 10.30 9.83
N SER A 163 8.81 11.53 10.11
CA SER A 163 10.21 11.95 10.02
C SER A 163 10.91 11.68 11.35
N GLY A 164 12.18 11.25 11.28
CA GLY A 164 13.02 11.02 12.47
C GLY A 164 13.33 12.32 13.24
N ALA A 165 13.95 12.29 14.44
CA ALA A 165 14.64 11.13 15.04
C ALA A 165 13.66 10.30 15.88
N VAL A 166 13.68 8.98 15.68
CA VAL A 166 12.97 8.01 16.52
C VAL A 166 13.98 6.96 16.93
N THR A 167 14.15 6.78 18.24
CA THR A 167 15.13 5.83 18.80
C THR A 167 14.62 4.39 18.83
N ASP A 168 13.30 4.20 18.77
CA ASP A 168 12.67 2.89 18.75
C ASP A 168 13.10 2.10 17.51
N THR A 169 13.28 0.80 17.69
CA THR A 169 13.79 -0.08 16.63
C THR A 169 12.77 -1.08 16.11
N TRP A 170 11.66 -1.27 16.83
CA TRP A 170 10.58 -2.16 16.46
C TRP A 170 9.36 -1.36 16.00
N TRP A 171 8.68 -1.87 14.95
CA TRP A 171 7.56 -1.21 14.30
C TRP A 171 6.46 -2.19 13.97
N ARG A 172 5.20 -1.76 14.08
CA ARG A 172 4.03 -2.53 13.67
C ARG A 172 2.91 -1.65 13.11
#